data_2409c6f510447fa623e7d59fcab48d73
#
_entry.id   2409c6f510447fa623e7d59fcab48d73
#
_cell.length_a   1.000
_cell.length_b   1.000
_cell.length_c   1.000
_cell.angle_alpha   90.00
_cell.angle_beta   90.00
_cell.angle_gamma   90.00
#
_symmetry.space_group_name_H-M   'P 1'
#
loop_
_entity.id
_entity.type
_entity.pdbx_description
1 polymer ?
#
loop_
_entity_poly.entity_id
_entity_poly.type
_entity_poly.pdbx_seq_one_letter_code
_entity_poly.pdbx_strand_id
1 'polypeptide(L)'
;MYRSAPVRFGRIKARTPLVGAGQRIGLFGGSFNPPHAAHLLNSEIAMRRLGLDAVWWLVTPGNPLKVRDDLAPLNERIAACRALVGHRRISVTGFEAELSSPYTAATLAYLRHRHPDVHFVWIMGSDCLAQFHRWRNWRDILSAMPVAVVNRPGSHFKALASPDPRHRVRS
;
A
#
# COMPACT_ATOMS: atom_id res chain seq x y z
N MET A 1 -20.50 2.58 19.99
CA MET A 1 -20.29 2.24 18.57
C MET A 1 -19.95 3.52 17.82
N TYR A 2 -18.70 3.76 17.54
CA TYR A 2 -18.29 4.84 16.65
C TYR A 2 -18.56 4.36 15.21
N ARG A 3 -19.63 4.83 14.61
CA ARG A 3 -19.80 4.75 13.16
C ARG A 3 -18.86 5.78 12.56
N SER A 4 -17.76 5.34 11.96
CA SER A 4 -16.95 6.20 11.11
C SER A 4 -17.86 6.75 10.00
N ALA A 5 -17.92 8.08 9.86
CA ALA A 5 -18.64 8.70 8.77
C ALA A 5 -18.08 8.18 7.43
N PRO A 6 -18.92 7.85 6.45
CA PRO A 6 -18.43 7.38 5.16
C PRO A 6 -17.57 8.46 4.53
N VAL A 7 -16.34 8.08 4.18
CA VAL A 7 -15.42 8.99 3.48
C VAL A 7 -16.02 9.25 2.10
N ARG A 8 -16.48 10.48 1.84
CA ARG A 8 -16.97 10.89 0.54
C ARG A 8 -15.79 11.40 -0.29
N PHE A 9 -15.43 10.68 -1.33
CA PHE A 9 -14.36 11.07 -2.24
C PHE A 9 -14.79 12.08 -3.31
N GLY A 10 -16.05 12.41 -3.40
CA GLY A 10 -16.59 13.33 -4.41
C GLY A 10 -16.30 12.86 -5.85
N ARG A 11 -15.94 13.81 -6.72
CA ARG A 11 -15.56 13.54 -8.12
C ARG A 11 -14.03 13.38 -8.30
N ILE A 12 -13.30 13.00 -7.26
CA ILE A 12 -11.85 12.82 -7.35
C ILE A 12 -11.55 11.68 -8.33
N LYS A 13 -10.85 12.02 -9.41
CA LYS A 13 -10.38 11.07 -10.43
C LYS A 13 -8.86 10.92 -10.35
N ALA A 14 -8.37 10.42 -9.22
CA ALA A 14 -6.96 10.08 -9.13
C ALA A 14 -6.64 8.95 -10.13
N ARG A 15 -5.53 9.12 -10.87
CA ARG A 15 -5.07 8.11 -11.84
C ARG A 15 -4.33 7.00 -11.14
N THR A 16 -4.96 5.86 -11.00
CA THR A 16 -4.33 4.63 -10.53
C THR A 16 -3.71 3.86 -11.70
N PRO A 17 -2.75 2.95 -11.44
CA PRO A 17 -2.29 2.01 -12.45
C PRO A 17 -3.43 1.19 -13.06
N LEU A 18 -3.22 0.70 -14.27
CA LEU A 18 -4.20 -0.15 -14.94
C LEU A 18 -4.37 -1.47 -14.18
N VAL A 19 -5.61 -1.89 -14.02
CA VAL A 19 -5.96 -3.14 -13.33
C VAL A 19 -7.27 -3.70 -13.88
N GLY A 20 -7.34 -5.02 -13.97
CA GLY A 20 -8.55 -5.74 -14.38
C GLY A 20 -9.29 -6.36 -13.20
N ALA A 21 -10.58 -6.63 -13.39
CA ALA A 21 -11.39 -7.35 -12.41
C ALA A 21 -10.79 -8.71 -12.07
N GLY A 22 -10.86 -9.10 -10.80
CA GLY A 22 -10.36 -10.36 -10.29
C GLY A 22 -8.85 -10.41 -10.04
N GLN A 23 -8.09 -9.39 -10.45
CA GLN A 23 -6.65 -9.34 -10.19
C GLN A 23 -6.34 -9.16 -8.70
N ARG A 24 -5.20 -9.72 -8.29
CA ARG A 24 -4.65 -9.64 -6.92
C ARG A 24 -3.50 -8.67 -6.93
N ILE A 25 -3.68 -7.55 -6.28
CA ILE A 25 -2.73 -6.42 -6.27
C ILE A 25 -2.19 -6.19 -4.87
N GLY A 26 -0.86 -6.23 -4.75
CA GLY A 26 -0.20 -5.77 -3.54
C GLY A 26 -0.02 -4.25 -3.55
N LEU A 27 -0.33 -3.61 -2.44
CA LEU A 27 -0.13 -2.18 -2.23
C LEU A 27 1.03 -1.99 -1.26
N PHE A 28 2.11 -1.42 -1.72
CA PHE A 28 3.30 -1.17 -0.92
C PHE A 28 3.53 0.33 -0.79
N GLY A 29 3.11 0.89 0.33
CA GLY A 29 3.24 2.31 0.64
C GLY A 29 4.56 2.63 1.33
N GLY A 30 5.09 3.79 1.05
CA GLY A 30 6.29 4.30 1.69
C GLY A 30 6.69 5.69 1.22
N SER A 31 7.64 6.29 1.93
CA SER A 31 8.23 7.56 1.52
C SER A 31 9.20 7.39 0.34
N PHE A 32 9.84 6.23 0.25
CA PHE A 32 10.88 5.93 -0.77
C PHE A 32 11.90 7.08 -0.88
N ASN A 33 12.54 7.41 0.22
CA ASN A 33 13.44 8.57 0.36
C ASN A 33 14.83 8.17 0.87
N PRO A 34 15.68 7.59 0.03
CA PRO A 34 15.45 7.09 -1.33
C PRO A 34 14.85 5.67 -1.35
N PRO A 35 14.34 5.21 -2.51
CA PRO A 35 14.05 3.79 -2.71
C PRO A 35 15.35 2.99 -2.74
N HIS A 36 15.30 1.71 -2.34
CA HIS A 36 16.47 0.83 -2.31
C HIS A 36 16.09 -0.63 -2.62
N ALA A 37 17.10 -1.46 -2.82
CA ALA A 37 16.94 -2.85 -3.24
C ALA A 37 16.01 -3.68 -2.33
N ALA A 38 15.94 -3.38 -1.03
CA ALA A 38 15.04 -4.09 -0.12
C ALA A 38 13.55 -3.84 -0.44
N HIS A 39 13.17 -2.66 -0.95
CA HIS A 39 11.81 -2.43 -1.42
C HIS A 39 11.45 -3.36 -2.58
N LEU A 40 12.37 -3.51 -3.54
CA LEU A 40 12.19 -4.41 -4.68
C LEU A 40 12.09 -5.87 -4.24
N LEU A 41 13.03 -6.32 -3.40
CA LEU A 41 13.05 -7.68 -2.87
C LEU A 41 11.77 -8.02 -2.10
N ASN A 42 11.32 -7.12 -1.23
CA ASN A 42 10.07 -7.30 -0.48
C ASN A 42 8.85 -7.43 -1.40
N SER A 43 8.81 -6.65 -2.48
CA SER A 43 7.76 -6.73 -3.47
C SER A 43 7.76 -8.06 -4.22
N GLU A 44 8.92 -8.54 -4.62
CA GLU A 44 9.09 -9.83 -5.30
C GLU A 44 8.73 -11.01 -4.40
N ILE A 45 9.14 -10.98 -3.13
CA ILE A 45 8.77 -11.99 -2.13
C ILE A 45 7.25 -12.02 -1.95
N ALA A 46 6.64 -10.85 -1.78
CA ALA A 46 5.18 -10.74 -1.62
C ALA A 46 4.45 -11.29 -2.85
N MET A 47 4.88 -10.94 -4.07
CA MET A 47 4.28 -11.46 -5.30
C MET A 47 4.30 -12.99 -5.35
N ARG A 48 5.43 -13.59 -5.04
CA ARG A 48 5.57 -15.06 -5.05
C ARG A 48 4.76 -15.74 -3.95
N ARG A 49 4.87 -15.24 -2.72
CA ARG A 49 4.25 -15.88 -1.55
C ARG A 49 2.74 -15.75 -1.52
N LEU A 50 2.21 -14.65 -2.04
CA LEU A 50 0.78 -14.35 -2.02
C LEU A 50 0.09 -14.59 -3.37
N GLY A 51 0.84 -14.99 -4.38
CA GLY A 51 0.29 -15.17 -5.73
C GLY A 51 -0.31 -13.87 -6.27
N LEU A 52 0.40 -12.75 -6.11
CA LEU A 52 -0.08 -11.46 -6.60
C LEU A 52 0.19 -11.33 -8.10
N ASP A 53 -0.74 -10.72 -8.81
CA ASP A 53 -0.57 -10.40 -10.24
C ASP A 53 0.37 -9.21 -10.43
N ALA A 54 0.32 -8.24 -9.52
CA ALA A 54 1.17 -7.06 -9.55
C ALA A 54 1.33 -6.46 -8.16
N VAL A 55 2.30 -5.56 -8.02
CA VAL A 55 2.49 -4.70 -6.85
C VAL A 55 2.51 -3.25 -7.28
N TRP A 56 1.81 -2.40 -6.56
CA TRP A 56 1.85 -0.95 -6.73
C TRP A 56 2.68 -0.33 -5.61
N TRP A 57 3.70 0.39 -5.96
CA TRP A 57 4.42 1.24 -5.04
C TRP A 57 3.69 2.56 -4.91
N LEU A 58 3.14 2.81 -3.73
CA LEU A 58 2.44 4.04 -3.40
C LEU A 58 3.43 5.00 -2.75
N VAL A 59 3.97 5.93 -3.54
CA VAL A 59 4.90 6.94 -3.02
C VAL A 59 4.08 8.01 -2.31
N THR A 60 4.18 8.06 -0.98
CA THR A 60 3.40 8.99 -0.18
C THR A 60 3.89 10.43 -0.34
N PRO A 61 2.99 11.41 -0.42
CA PRO A 61 3.36 12.83 -0.46
C PRO A 61 4.07 13.28 0.82
N GLY A 62 3.75 12.67 1.96
CA GLY A 62 4.37 12.91 3.24
C GLY A 62 3.65 12.15 4.35
N ASN A 63 4.34 11.94 5.47
CA ASN A 63 3.70 11.38 6.66
C ASN A 63 3.28 12.52 7.58
N PRO A 64 1.98 12.72 7.85
CA PRO A 64 1.51 13.81 8.71
C PRO A 64 1.99 13.69 10.16
N LEU A 65 2.45 12.50 10.58
CA LEU A 65 3.02 12.25 11.91
C LEU A 65 4.52 12.59 12.00
N LYS A 66 5.17 12.85 10.87
CA LYS A 66 6.60 13.17 10.79
C LYS A 66 6.79 14.43 9.97
N VAL A 67 7.06 15.55 10.65
CA VAL A 67 7.64 16.71 9.97
C VAL A 67 9.08 16.32 9.62
N ARG A 68 9.33 16.08 8.33
CA ARG A 68 10.65 15.72 7.80
C ARG A 68 11.08 16.82 6.83
N ASP A 69 12.01 17.65 7.27
CA ASP A 69 12.64 18.67 6.43
C ASP A 69 13.59 18.03 5.38
N ASP A 70 13.90 16.72 5.54
CA ASP A 70 14.78 15.94 4.68
C ASP A 70 14.05 15.16 3.58
N LEU A 71 12.73 15.30 3.45
CA LEU A 71 11.96 14.57 2.45
C LEU A 71 12.16 15.21 1.06
N ALA A 72 12.75 14.46 0.12
CA ALA A 72 12.87 14.91 -1.25
C ALA A 72 11.50 15.13 -1.90
N PRO A 73 11.40 16.04 -2.90
CA PRO A 73 10.15 16.28 -3.62
C PRO A 73 9.52 15.00 -4.16
N LEU A 74 8.18 14.93 -4.14
CA LEU A 74 7.45 13.74 -4.54
C LEU A 74 7.80 13.25 -5.95
N ASN A 75 7.90 14.17 -6.90
CA ASN A 75 8.26 13.85 -8.29
C ASN A 75 9.66 13.24 -8.42
N GLU A 76 10.61 13.69 -7.63
CA GLU A 76 11.98 13.13 -7.61
C GLU A 76 11.98 11.72 -7.03
N ARG A 77 11.24 11.50 -5.96
CA ARG A 77 11.11 10.17 -5.33
C ARG A 77 10.41 9.18 -6.25
N ILE A 78 9.38 9.61 -6.97
CA ILE A 78 8.70 8.79 -7.98
C ILE A 78 9.66 8.45 -9.12
N ALA A 79 10.43 9.41 -9.62
CA ALA A 79 11.43 9.17 -10.67
C ALA A 79 12.51 8.18 -10.22
N ALA A 80 13.01 8.31 -8.99
CA ALA A 80 13.98 7.38 -8.40
C ALA A 80 13.39 5.95 -8.26
N CYS A 81 12.14 5.83 -7.85
CA CYS A 81 11.45 4.54 -7.79
C CYS A 81 11.35 3.91 -9.19
N ARG A 82 10.94 4.67 -10.19
CA ARG A 82 10.81 4.18 -11.57
C ARG A 82 12.15 3.76 -12.16
N ALA A 83 13.23 4.46 -11.81
CA ALA A 83 14.59 4.10 -12.25
C ALA A 83 15.07 2.78 -11.61
N LEU A 84 14.69 2.52 -10.36
CA LEU A 84 15.07 1.29 -9.65
C LEU A 84 14.22 0.08 -10.08
N VAL A 85 12.93 0.30 -10.36
CA VAL A 85 12.00 -0.78 -10.69
C VAL A 85 12.20 -1.20 -12.15
N GLY A 86 12.88 -2.35 -12.34
CA GLY A 86 12.98 -3.01 -13.66
C GLY A 86 11.95 -4.13 -13.87
N HIS A 87 10.99 -4.29 -12.97
CA HIS A 87 10.05 -5.41 -12.97
C HIS A 87 8.70 -5.02 -13.59
N ARG A 88 8.26 -5.77 -14.62
CA ARG A 88 7.04 -5.45 -15.39
C ARG A 88 5.74 -5.45 -14.56
N ARG A 89 5.70 -6.20 -13.45
CA ARG A 89 4.54 -6.31 -12.57
C ARG A 89 4.59 -5.38 -11.35
N ILE A 90 5.54 -4.44 -11.33
CA ILE A 90 5.60 -3.41 -10.29
C ILE A 90 5.33 -2.06 -10.94
N SER A 91 4.29 -1.38 -10.48
CA SER A 91 3.93 -0.04 -10.93
C SER A 91 4.20 0.99 -9.85
N VAL A 92 4.78 2.11 -10.21
CA VAL A 92 5.06 3.22 -9.29
C VAL A 92 4.02 4.32 -9.49
N THR A 93 3.39 4.76 -8.41
CA THR A 93 2.37 5.79 -8.45
C THR A 93 2.43 6.73 -7.25
N GLY A 94 2.07 7.98 -7.47
CA GLY A 94 1.92 9.00 -6.41
C GLY A 94 0.49 9.52 -6.32
N PHE A 95 -0.51 8.74 -6.72
CA PHE A 95 -1.90 9.18 -6.78
C PHE A 95 -2.47 9.64 -5.43
N GLU A 96 -1.88 9.22 -4.31
CA GLU A 96 -2.29 9.69 -2.98
C GLU A 96 -2.25 11.22 -2.85
N ALA A 97 -1.34 11.89 -3.56
CA ALA A 97 -1.26 13.34 -3.56
C ALA A 97 -2.51 14.02 -4.15
N GLU A 98 -3.28 13.29 -4.96
CA GLU A 98 -4.54 13.76 -5.54
C GLU A 98 -5.75 13.55 -4.63
N LEU A 99 -5.57 12.82 -3.52
CA LEU A 99 -6.62 12.59 -2.53
C LEU A 99 -6.64 13.74 -1.51
N SER A 100 -7.83 14.03 -1.01
CA SER A 100 -8.04 15.08 0.01
C SER A 100 -7.55 14.70 1.40
N SER A 101 -7.03 13.50 1.60
CA SER A 101 -6.57 12.99 2.89
C SER A 101 -5.18 12.36 2.78
N PRO A 102 -4.25 12.68 3.67
CA PRO A 102 -2.90 12.12 3.67
C PRO A 102 -2.82 10.75 4.37
N TYR A 103 -3.94 10.20 4.82
CA TYR A 103 -3.95 8.99 5.63
C TYR A 103 -4.17 7.72 4.79
N THR A 104 -3.41 6.68 5.11
CA THR A 104 -3.49 5.37 4.43
C THR A 104 -4.91 4.80 4.41
N ALA A 105 -5.66 4.89 5.52
CA ALA A 105 -7.03 4.40 5.56
C ALA A 105 -7.92 5.02 4.48
N ALA A 106 -7.76 6.31 4.19
CA ALA A 106 -8.49 6.99 3.13
C ALA A 106 -8.08 6.51 1.73
N THR A 107 -6.79 6.31 1.51
CA THR A 107 -6.25 5.73 0.27
C THR A 107 -6.84 4.37 -0.01
N LEU A 108 -6.87 3.48 0.99
CA LEU A 108 -7.39 2.13 0.83
C LEU A 108 -8.91 2.12 0.62
N ALA A 109 -9.64 2.99 1.32
CA ALA A 109 -11.08 3.15 1.11
C ALA A 109 -11.39 3.66 -0.32
N TYR A 110 -10.58 4.59 -0.84
CA TYR A 110 -10.68 5.06 -2.22
C TYR A 110 -10.47 3.92 -3.22
N LEU A 111 -9.41 3.13 -3.07
CA LEU A 111 -9.10 2.02 -3.97
C LEU A 111 -10.20 0.96 -3.97
N ARG A 112 -10.73 0.59 -2.81
CA ARG A 112 -11.84 -0.36 -2.71
C ARG A 112 -13.11 0.14 -3.37
N HIS A 113 -13.39 1.44 -3.23
CA HIS A 113 -14.55 2.06 -3.88
C HIS A 113 -14.36 2.13 -5.40
N ARG A 114 -13.15 2.48 -5.85
CA ARG A 114 -12.84 2.65 -7.28
C ARG A 114 -12.74 1.33 -8.03
N HIS A 115 -12.25 0.29 -7.36
CA HIS A 115 -11.98 -1.03 -7.93
C HIS A 115 -12.58 -2.14 -7.05
N PRO A 116 -13.92 -2.26 -7.00
CA PRO A 116 -14.59 -3.20 -6.09
C PRO A 116 -14.31 -4.67 -6.43
N ASP A 117 -13.94 -4.98 -7.68
CA ASP A 117 -13.68 -6.34 -8.16
C ASP A 117 -12.19 -6.72 -8.10
N VAL A 118 -11.34 -5.87 -7.50
CA VAL A 118 -9.91 -6.13 -7.36
C VAL A 118 -9.59 -6.58 -5.93
N HIS A 119 -8.74 -7.59 -5.80
CA HIS A 119 -8.29 -8.12 -4.52
C HIS A 119 -7.01 -7.41 -4.09
N PHE A 120 -7.14 -6.42 -3.22
CA PHE A 120 -5.99 -5.69 -2.68
C PHE A 120 -5.42 -6.35 -1.43
N VAL A 121 -4.10 -6.32 -1.29
CA VAL A 121 -3.34 -6.70 -0.09
C VAL A 121 -2.41 -5.55 0.27
N TRP A 122 -2.50 -5.05 1.51
CA TRP A 122 -1.56 -4.05 2.00
C TRP A 122 -0.26 -4.72 2.43
N ILE A 123 0.85 -4.27 1.87
CA ILE A 123 2.20 -4.78 2.18
C ILE A 123 2.94 -3.77 3.04
N MET A 124 3.51 -4.22 4.14
CA MET A 124 4.39 -3.39 4.97
C MET A 124 5.63 -4.15 5.40
N GLY A 125 6.70 -3.43 5.67
CA GLY A 125 7.87 -3.99 6.33
C GLY A 125 7.64 -4.20 7.83
N SER A 126 8.43 -5.08 8.45
CA SER A 126 8.36 -5.34 9.89
C SER A 126 8.56 -4.09 10.75
N ASP A 127 9.38 -3.15 10.28
CA ASP A 127 9.62 -1.88 10.98
C ASP A 127 8.36 -1.02 11.08
N CYS A 128 7.49 -1.08 10.05
CA CYS A 128 6.21 -0.39 10.05
C CYS A 128 5.19 -1.04 10.99
N LEU A 129 5.26 -2.36 11.18
CA LEU A 129 4.34 -3.09 12.05
C LEU A 129 4.41 -2.60 13.50
N ALA A 130 5.59 -2.31 14.01
CA ALA A 130 5.79 -1.83 15.38
C ALA A 130 5.07 -0.49 15.64
N GLN A 131 4.88 0.33 14.61
CA GLN A 131 4.22 1.63 14.69
C GLN A 131 2.80 1.63 14.12
N PHE A 132 2.34 0.51 13.57
CA PHE A 132 1.08 0.42 12.86
C PHE A 132 -0.13 0.82 13.71
N HIS A 133 -0.13 0.47 15.01
CA HIS A 133 -1.17 0.86 15.96
C HIS A 133 -1.29 2.38 16.18
N ARG A 134 -0.30 3.16 15.76
CA ARG A 134 -0.30 4.62 15.82
C ARG A 134 -0.87 5.28 14.55
N TRP A 135 -1.11 4.49 13.50
CA TRP A 135 -1.68 5.01 12.28
C TRP A 135 -3.15 5.35 12.49
N ARG A 136 -3.56 6.47 11.92
CA ARG A 136 -4.96 6.89 12.01
C ARG A 136 -5.86 5.82 11.39
N ASN A 137 -6.89 5.42 12.13
CA ASN A 137 -7.85 4.41 11.72
C ASN A 137 -7.21 3.05 11.33
N TRP A 138 -6.16 2.64 12.00
CA TRP A 138 -5.44 1.40 11.70
C TRP A 138 -6.32 0.14 11.75
N ARG A 139 -7.35 0.15 12.62
CA ARG A 139 -8.32 -0.95 12.67
C ARG A 139 -9.17 -1.03 11.41
N ASP A 140 -9.52 0.12 10.82
CA ASP A 140 -10.25 0.18 9.54
C ASP A 140 -9.41 -0.38 8.39
N ILE A 141 -8.09 -0.18 8.44
CA ILE A 141 -7.16 -0.78 7.48
C ILE A 141 -7.22 -2.31 7.56
N LEU A 142 -7.13 -2.88 8.76
CA LEU A 142 -7.23 -4.33 8.97
C LEU A 142 -8.58 -4.90 8.54
N SER A 143 -9.65 -4.15 8.73
CA SER A 143 -11.00 -4.54 8.31
C SER A 143 -11.21 -4.42 6.81
N ALA A 144 -10.48 -3.49 6.16
CA ALA A 144 -10.65 -3.18 4.75
C ALA A 144 -10.03 -4.24 3.84
N MET A 145 -8.85 -4.75 4.18
CA MET A 145 -8.10 -5.68 3.35
C MET A 145 -7.06 -6.47 4.14
N PRO A 146 -6.59 -7.62 3.60
CA PRO A 146 -5.48 -8.35 4.19
C PRO A 146 -4.23 -7.47 4.29
N VAL A 147 -3.51 -7.61 5.38
CA VAL A 147 -2.21 -6.97 5.60
C VAL A 147 -1.12 -8.03 5.63
N ALA A 148 -0.14 -7.87 4.77
CA ALA A 148 1.03 -8.73 4.69
C ALA A 148 2.25 -8.01 5.24
N VAL A 149 2.94 -8.65 6.19
CA VAL A 149 4.18 -8.13 6.75
C VAL A 149 5.34 -8.89 6.16
N VAL A 150 6.22 -8.19 5.46
CA VAL A 150 7.44 -8.76 4.89
C VAL A 150 8.61 -8.44 5.81
N ASN A 151 9.24 -9.47 6.28
CA ASN A 151 10.48 -9.36 7.03
C ASN A 151 11.70 -9.42 6.10
N ARG A 152 12.83 -8.89 6.57
CA ARG A 152 14.11 -8.99 5.85
C ARG A 152 14.53 -10.45 5.63
N PRO A 153 15.44 -10.73 4.66
CA PRO A 153 15.85 -12.09 4.33
C PRO A 153 16.20 -12.93 5.56
N GLY A 154 15.61 -14.12 5.69
CA GLY A 154 15.79 -15.04 6.81
C GLY A 154 14.66 -15.01 7.85
N SER A 155 13.69 -14.14 7.74
CA SER A 155 12.55 -14.05 8.66
C SER A 155 11.24 -14.52 8.02
N HIS A 156 10.34 -15.04 8.85
CA HIS A 156 9.09 -15.63 8.42
C HIS A 156 8.08 -14.59 7.98
N PHE A 157 7.36 -14.90 6.92
CA PHE A 157 6.23 -14.12 6.43
C PHE A 157 5.03 -14.28 7.37
N LYS A 158 4.50 -13.19 7.90
CA LYS A 158 3.24 -13.20 8.66
C LYS A 158 2.17 -12.46 7.88
N ALA A 159 1.12 -13.17 7.46
CA ALA A 159 -0.10 -12.55 7.02
C ALA A 159 -0.99 -12.31 8.26
N LEU A 160 -1.37 -11.06 8.50
CA LEU A 160 -2.40 -10.76 9.49
C LEU A 160 -3.75 -11.05 8.84
N ALA A 161 -4.56 -11.90 9.48
CA ALA A 161 -5.82 -12.35 8.93
C ALA A 161 -6.81 -11.20 8.76
N SER A 162 -7.38 -11.07 7.56
CA SER A 162 -8.60 -10.29 7.36
C SER A 162 -9.79 -11.08 7.93
N PRO A 163 -10.76 -10.44 8.58
CA PRO A 163 -11.98 -11.09 9.04
C PRO A 163 -12.90 -11.53 7.88
N ASP A 164 -12.66 -11.09 6.64
CA ASP A 164 -13.45 -11.53 5.49
C ASP A 164 -12.93 -12.86 4.95
N PRO A 165 -13.74 -13.96 5.04
CA PRO A 165 -13.34 -15.30 4.58
C PRO A 165 -13.02 -15.37 3.09
N ARG A 166 -13.47 -14.39 2.27
CA ARG A 166 -13.17 -14.31 0.83
C ARG A 166 -11.74 -13.85 0.55
N HIS A 167 -11.03 -13.34 1.55
CA HIS A 167 -9.68 -12.83 1.47
C HIS A 167 -8.63 -13.72 2.16
N ARG A 168 -8.98 -14.98 2.46
CA ARG A 168 -7.99 -15.92 3.02
C ARG A 168 -6.91 -16.21 1.99
N VAL A 169 -5.74 -15.65 2.23
CA VAL A 169 -4.52 -16.07 1.55
C VAL A 169 -4.17 -17.46 2.09
N ARG A 170 -4.17 -18.47 1.23
CA ARG A 170 -3.65 -19.79 1.60
C ARG A 170 -2.17 -19.65 1.92
N SER A 171 -1.81 -20.09 3.11
CA SER A 171 -0.41 -20.23 3.58
C SER A 171 0.35 -21.22 2.72
#